data_f9bd1ebf08ce77784e86526ad0ba7867
#
_entry.id   f9bd1ebf08ce77784e86526ad0ba7867
#
_cell.length_a   1.000
_cell.length_b   1.000
_cell.length_c   1.000
_cell.angle_alpha   90.00
_cell.angle_beta   90.00
_cell.angle_gamma   90.00
#
_symmetry.space_group_name_H-M   'P 1'
#
loop_
_entity.id
_entity.type
_entity.pdbx_description
1 polymer ?
#
loop_
_entity_poly.entity_id
_entity_poly.type
_entity_poly.pdbx_seq_one_letter_code
_entity_poly.pdbx_strand_id
1 'polypeptide(L)'
;MLGIRYPIFQGGMAWISDGKLAGAVSEAGGLGIISAMNANAEYLREQIKIARELTDKPFGVNIMLMSPFADEVAKVVAEEKVAVVTTGAGNPSKYMKDWLAAGIKVIPVVASVSMARLMQRVGACAVIAEGGESGGHIGETTTMALVPQVTSAVTIPVIAAGGIGDGRGVAAAFMLGAVGVQLGTRFLVAKECGVHQNYKNKVLKANDIATMSTGKRLGHPVRSIKNPYTKEYFKLEYSDISCLLYTSPSPRDKRQSR
;
A
#
# COMPACT_ATOMS: atom_id res chain seq x y z
N MET A 1 16.75 10.17 -7.84
CA MET A 1 15.81 10.69 -6.86
C MET A 1 15.83 9.89 -5.55
N LEU A 2 15.61 8.59 -5.55
CA LEU A 2 15.54 7.74 -4.36
C LEU A 2 16.81 6.95 -4.03
N GLY A 3 17.80 6.90 -4.90
CA GLY A 3 19.04 6.12 -4.69
C GLY A 3 18.85 4.60 -4.75
N ILE A 4 17.74 4.10 -5.30
CA ILE A 4 17.47 2.68 -5.49
C ILE A 4 18.03 2.19 -6.84
N ARG A 5 18.44 0.92 -6.91
CA ARG A 5 18.98 0.30 -8.12
C ARG A 5 17.89 -0.06 -9.13
N TYR A 6 16.79 -0.59 -8.63
CA TYR A 6 15.65 -1.03 -9.44
C TYR A 6 14.43 -0.16 -9.13
N PRO A 7 13.68 0.32 -10.13
CA PRO A 7 12.47 1.13 -9.90
C PRO A 7 11.28 0.26 -9.50
N ILE A 8 11.48 -0.56 -8.47
CA ILE A 8 10.52 -1.53 -7.93
C ILE A 8 10.30 -1.22 -6.45
N PHE A 9 9.05 -0.95 -6.10
CA PHE A 9 8.61 -0.74 -4.72
C PHE A 9 7.89 -2.00 -4.23
N GLN A 10 8.19 -2.41 -3.03
CA GLN A 10 7.33 -3.32 -2.28
C GLN A 10 6.31 -2.48 -1.53
N GLY A 11 5.05 -2.59 -1.90
CA GLY A 11 3.97 -1.79 -1.32
C GLY A 11 3.74 -2.09 0.17
N GLY A 12 3.37 -1.05 0.93
CA GLY A 12 3.05 -1.17 2.35
C GLY A 12 1.78 -1.96 2.58
N MET A 13 1.90 -3.28 2.74
CA MET A 13 0.77 -4.18 3.00
C MET A 13 0.46 -4.23 4.49
N ALA A 14 -0.78 -3.89 4.85
CA ALA A 14 -1.26 -3.90 6.23
C ALA A 14 -0.98 -5.22 6.94
N TRP A 15 -0.44 -5.18 8.15
CA TRP A 15 -0.11 -6.33 9.00
C TRP A 15 0.98 -7.27 8.47
N ILE A 16 1.59 -6.98 7.32
CA ILE A 16 2.48 -7.87 6.61
C ILE A 16 3.85 -7.23 6.38
N SER A 17 3.86 -5.98 5.92
CA SER A 17 5.09 -5.28 5.59
C SER A 17 5.76 -4.74 6.85
N ASP A 18 6.58 -5.58 7.45
CA ASP A 18 7.40 -5.28 8.61
C ASP A 18 8.80 -4.74 8.21
N GLY A 19 9.61 -4.40 9.22
CA GLY A 19 10.98 -3.91 9.02
C GLY A 19 11.88 -4.95 8.35
N LYS A 20 11.64 -6.25 8.59
CA LYS A 20 12.41 -7.34 8.00
C LYS A 20 12.19 -7.43 6.49
N LEU A 21 10.93 -7.44 6.06
CA LEU A 21 10.61 -7.46 4.63
C LEU A 21 11.11 -6.19 3.93
N ALA A 22 10.84 -5.02 4.51
CA ALA A 22 11.23 -3.75 3.93
C ALA A 22 12.77 -3.61 3.82
N GLY A 23 13.50 -3.97 4.87
CA GLY A 23 14.96 -3.96 4.87
C GLY A 23 15.55 -4.89 3.81
N ALA A 24 15.03 -6.12 3.71
CA ALA A 24 15.49 -7.09 2.72
C ALA A 24 15.25 -6.64 1.27
N VAL A 25 14.09 -6.02 0.97
CA VAL A 25 13.79 -5.48 -0.37
C VAL A 25 14.71 -4.31 -0.70
N SER A 26 14.97 -3.42 0.26
CA SER A 26 15.88 -2.30 0.07
C SER A 26 17.32 -2.79 -0.13
N GLU A 27 17.75 -3.79 0.64
CA GLU A 27 19.07 -4.41 0.47
C GLU A 27 19.24 -5.03 -0.92
N ALA A 28 18.19 -5.64 -1.45
CA ALA A 28 18.17 -6.17 -2.81
C ALA A 28 18.17 -5.09 -3.92
N GLY A 29 18.00 -3.82 -3.57
CA GLY A 29 18.10 -2.67 -4.48
C GLY A 29 16.77 -2.10 -4.97
N GLY A 30 15.62 -2.56 -4.42
CA GLY A 30 14.32 -1.94 -4.57
C GLY A 30 14.05 -0.88 -3.49
N LEU A 31 12.79 -0.48 -3.33
CA LEU A 31 12.30 0.29 -2.18
C LEU A 31 11.39 -0.58 -1.33
N GLY A 32 11.87 -1.04 -0.19
CA GLY A 32 11.04 -1.69 0.81
C GLY A 32 10.24 -0.67 1.59
N ILE A 33 8.98 -0.97 1.93
CA ILE A 33 8.07 -0.04 2.61
C ILE A 33 7.44 -0.72 3.81
N ILE A 34 7.73 -0.21 5.01
CA ILE A 34 7.10 -0.64 6.27
C ILE A 34 5.66 -0.14 6.29
N SER A 35 4.72 -0.97 6.72
CA SER A 35 3.32 -0.55 6.91
C SER A 35 3.08 -0.07 8.33
N ALA A 36 2.73 1.21 8.47
CA ALA A 36 2.29 1.79 9.74
C ALA A 36 0.77 1.75 9.94
N MET A 37 0.05 0.93 9.19
CA MET A 37 -1.40 0.77 9.36
C MET A 37 -1.74 0.19 10.72
N ASN A 38 -2.47 0.97 11.53
CA ASN A 38 -2.82 0.66 12.92
C ASN A 38 -1.60 0.38 13.84
N ALA A 39 -0.41 0.86 13.47
CA ALA A 39 0.78 0.84 14.29
C ALA A 39 0.81 2.08 15.20
N ASN A 40 1.18 1.91 16.46
CA ASN A 40 1.55 3.01 17.35
C ASN A 40 3.03 3.43 17.11
N ALA A 41 3.47 4.51 17.76
CA ALA A 41 4.83 5.01 17.62
C ALA A 41 5.90 3.99 18.01
N GLU A 42 5.69 3.27 19.11
CA GLU A 42 6.66 2.29 19.64
C GLU A 42 6.90 1.16 18.64
N TYR A 43 5.82 0.56 18.13
CA TYR A 43 5.90 -0.47 17.10
C TYR A 43 6.61 0.03 15.85
N LEU A 44 6.25 1.24 15.36
CA LEU A 44 6.88 1.77 14.15
C LEU A 44 8.38 2.00 14.35
N ARG A 45 8.81 2.56 15.49
CA ARG A 45 10.23 2.73 15.78
C ARG A 45 11.00 1.41 15.80
N GLU A 46 10.41 0.37 16.37
CA GLU A 46 11.02 -0.97 16.38
C GLU A 46 11.16 -1.50 14.94
N GLN A 47 10.15 -1.35 14.08
CA GLN A 47 10.24 -1.78 12.69
C GLN A 47 11.27 -0.98 11.88
N ILE A 48 11.40 0.32 12.13
CA ILE A 48 12.43 1.16 11.52
C ILE A 48 13.83 0.70 11.96
N LYS A 49 14.01 0.38 13.25
CA LYS A 49 15.26 -0.15 13.78
C LYS A 49 15.64 -1.47 13.12
N ILE A 50 14.71 -2.43 13.04
CA ILE A 50 14.93 -3.72 12.36
C ILE A 50 15.34 -3.51 10.90
N ALA A 51 14.70 -2.59 10.18
CA ALA A 51 15.07 -2.32 8.79
C ALA A 51 16.50 -1.75 8.68
N ARG A 52 16.90 -0.84 9.58
CA ARG A 52 18.25 -0.25 9.63
C ARG A 52 19.34 -1.26 10.00
N GLU A 53 19.01 -2.28 10.77
CA GLU A 53 19.95 -3.37 11.09
C GLU A 53 20.24 -4.27 9.87
N LEU A 54 19.31 -4.28 8.89
CA LEU A 54 19.41 -5.10 7.69
C LEU A 54 20.00 -4.38 6.47
N THR A 55 19.93 -3.05 6.44
CA THR A 55 20.36 -2.27 5.26
C THR A 55 20.67 -0.82 5.59
N ASP A 56 21.69 -0.28 4.93
CA ASP A 56 21.98 1.16 4.89
C ASP A 56 21.28 1.87 3.71
N LYS A 57 20.55 1.11 2.88
CA LYS A 57 19.86 1.63 1.70
C LYS A 57 18.52 2.28 2.09
N PRO A 58 17.99 3.18 1.26
CA PRO A 58 16.74 3.85 1.56
C PRO A 58 15.56 2.88 1.60
N PHE A 59 14.73 3.02 2.63
CA PHE A 59 13.42 2.38 2.74
C PHE A 59 12.36 3.41 3.08
N GLY A 60 11.10 3.04 2.96
CA GLY A 60 9.96 3.91 3.22
C GLY A 60 9.05 3.42 4.34
N VAL A 61 8.10 4.27 4.71
CA VAL A 61 6.98 3.95 5.60
C VAL A 61 5.68 4.34 4.92
N ASN A 62 4.71 3.43 4.91
CA ASN A 62 3.35 3.69 4.43
C ASN A 62 2.43 4.05 5.58
N ILE A 63 1.81 5.22 5.51
CA ILE A 63 0.86 5.72 6.51
C ILE A 63 -0.56 5.69 5.93
N MET A 64 -1.46 4.98 6.59
CA MET A 64 -2.90 5.06 6.32
C MET A 64 -3.47 6.27 7.04
N LEU A 65 -3.88 7.30 6.29
CA LEU A 65 -4.28 8.58 6.88
C LEU A 65 -5.61 8.54 7.65
N MET A 66 -6.41 7.50 7.45
CA MET A 66 -7.62 7.23 8.24
C MET A 66 -7.36 6.46 9.54
N SER A 67 -6.10 6.05 9.81
CA SER A 67 -5.74 5.38 11.05
C SER A 67 -5.86 6.36 12.25
N PRO A 68 -6.37 5.90 13.40
CA PRO A 68 -6.39 6.71 14.63
C PRO A 68 -4.96 7.08 15.11
N PHE A 69 -3.94 6.35 14.67
CA PHE A 69 -2.54 6.60 14.99
C PHE A 69 -1.82 7.47 13.95
N ALA A 70 -2.52 7.99 12.92
CA ALA A 70 -1.87 8.71 11.81
C ALA A 70 -1.03 9.89 12.27
N ASP A 71 -1.50 10.68 13.24
CA ASP A 71 -0.77 11.84 13.78
C ASP A 71 0.49 11.43 14.55
N GLU A 72 0.42 10.33 15.27
CA GLU A 72 1.52 9.78 16.05
C GLU A 72 2.63 9.24 15.12
N VAL A 73 2.28 8.38 14.17
CA VAL A 73 3.26 7.81 13.24
C VAL A 73 3.82 8.85 12.27
N ALA A 74 3.06 9.90 11.94
CA ALA A 74 3.53 11.02 11.13
C ALA A 74 4.67 11.80 11.80
N LYS A 75 4.66 11.93 13.13
CA LYS A 75 5.76 12.50 13.91
C LYS A 75 6.97 11.58 13.92
N VAL A 76 6.74 10.28 14.17
CA VAL A 76 7.82 9.28 14.19
C VAL A 76 8.62 9.28 12.89
N VAL A 77 7.97 9.27 11.72
CA VAL A 77 8.70 9.27 10.44
C VAL A 77 9.55 10.52 10.25
N ALA A 78 9.11 11.68 10.74
CA ALA A 78 9.87 12.93 10.69
C ALA A 78 11.08 12.90 11.66
N GLU A 79 10.87 12.46 12.89
CA GLU A 79 11.92 12.32 13.91
C GLU A 79 12.98 11.30 13.49
N GLU A 80 12.56 10.15 12.95
CA GLU A 80 13.41 9.09 12.43
C GLU A 80 14.04 9.44 11.07
N LYS A 81 13.64 10.52 10.43
CA LYS A 81 14.14 10.95 9.11
C LYS A 81 14.14 9.81 8.08
N VAL A 82 13.03 9.08 7.98
CA VAL A 82 12.89 8.02 6.99
C VAL A 82 13.03 8.60 5.57
N ALA A 83 13.62 7.83 4.66
CA ALA A 83 13.90 8.34 3.32
C ALA A 83 12.63 8.67 2.52
N VAL A 84 11.59 7.85 2.66
CA VAL A 84 10.35 7.92 1.88
C VAL A 84 9.14 7.71 2.79
N VAL A 85 8.10 8.50 2.58
CA VAL A 85 6.75 8.26 3.11
C VAL A 85 5.80 8.06 1.94
N THR A 86 5.06 6.95 1.95
CA THR A 86 3.90 6.75 1.10
C THR A 86 2.63 6.90 1.93
N THR A 87 1.55 7.35 1.34
CA THR A 87 0.27 7.50 2.06
C THR A 87 -0.88 6.90 1.28
N GLY A 88 -1.83 6.31 1.98
CA GLY A 88 -3.10 5.85 1.43
C GLY A 88 -4.28 6.38 2.22
N ALA A 89 -5.47 6.29 1.63
CA ALA A 89 -6.75 6.61 2.26
C ALA A 89 -6.82 8.02 2.89
N GLY A 90 -6.52 9.06 2.12
CA GLY A 90 -6.67 10.44 2.59
C GLY A 90 -5.75 11.45 1.92
N ASN A 91 -5.75 12.67 2.47
CA ASN A 91 -4.95 13.79 2.00
C ASN A 91 -3.84 14.09 3.03
N PRO A 92 -2.55 13.96 2.68
CA PRO A 92 -1.42 14.19 3.58
C PRO A 92 -1.09 15.67 3.84
N SER A 93 -1.83 16.63 3.28
CA SER A 93 -1.48 18.05 3.29
C SER A 93 -1.09 18.60 4.66
N LYS A 94 -1.73 18.15 5.74
CA LYS A 94 -1.43 18.61 7.10
C LYS A 94 -0.04 18.21 7.60
N TYR A 95 0.57 17.16 7.05
CA TYR A 95 1.90 16.68 7.44
C TYR A 95 3.01 17.11 6.50
N MET A 96 2.66 17.56 5.28
CA MET A 96 3.63 17.84 4.22
C MET A 96 4.72 18.80 4.65
N LYS A 97 4.38 19.87 5.38
CA LYS A 97 5.36 20.88 5.83
C LYS A 97 6.47 20.24 6.66
N ASP A 98 6.10 19.42 7.64
CA ASP A 98 7.06 18.82 8.58
C ASP A 98 7.89 17.72 7.89
N TRP A 99 7.26 16.91 7.05
CA TRP A 99 7.96 15.88 6.31
C TRP A 99 8.96 16.44 5.29
N LEU A 100 8.57 17.50 4.56
CA LEU A 100 9.48 18.16 3.61
C LEU A 100 10.63 18.85 4.34
N ALA A 101 10.37 19.48 5.49
CA ALA A 101 11.41 20.09 6.34
C ALA A 101 12.40 19.02 6.88
N ALA A 102 11.93 17.80 7.15
CA ALA A 102 12.77 16.67 7.52
C ALA A 102 13.52 16.03 6.33
N GLY A 103 13.32 16.52 5.10
CA GLY A 103 13.96 15.99 3.90
C GLY A 103 13.32 14.72 3.33
N ILE A 104 12.14 14.34 3.82
CA ILE A 104 11.42 13.12 3.42
C ILE A 104 10.87 13.27 2.01
N LYS A 105 11.00 12.23 1.19
CA LYS A 105 10.36 12.11 -0.12
C LYS A 105 8.95 11.58 0.05
N VAL A 106 7.94 12.41 -0.21
CA VAL A 106 6.53 12.02 -0.05
C VAL A 106 5.96 11.55 -1.38
N ILE A 107 5.43 10.32 -1.40
CA ILE A 107 4.93 9.63 -2.59
C ILE A 107 3.54 9.04 -2.30
N PRO A 108 2.47 9.83 -2.39
CA PRO A 108 1.11 9.38 -2.09
C PRO A 108 0.57 8.37 -3.11
N VAL A 109 -0.26 7.43 -2.64
CA VAL A 109 -1.06 6.55 -3.48
C VAL A 109 -2.30 7.31 -3.96
N VAL A 110 -2.57 7.24 -5.26
CA VAL A 110 -3.69 7.93 -5.91
C VAL A 110 -4.49 6.98 -6.80
N ALA A 111 -5.80 7.12 -6.78
CA ALA A 111 -6.73 6.32 -7.59
C ALA A 111 -7.43 7.17 -8.69
N SER A 112 -7.04 8.43 -8.86
CA SER A 112 -7.61 9.33 -9.88
C SER A 112 -6.65 10.43 -10.31
N VAL A 113 -6.90 11.00 -11.49
CA VAL A 113 -6.15 12.15 -12.01
C VAL A 113 -6.31 13.38 -11.11
N SER A 114 -7.51 13.64 -10.61
CA SER A 114 -7.76 14.78 -9.72
C SER A 114 -6.92 14.70 -8.45
N MET A 115 -6.81 13.51 -7.87
CA MET A 115 -5.99 13.27 -6.68
C MET A 115 -4.50 13.41 -7.01
N ALA A 116 -4.03 12.90 -8.14
CA ALA A 116 -2.64 13.06 -8.57
C ALA A 116 -2.24 14.54 -8.72
N ARG A 117 -3.09 15.34 -9.37
CA ARG A 117 -2.89 16.81 -9.49
C ARG A 117 -2.88 17.51 -8.13
N LEU A 118 -3.74 17.09 -7.21
CA LEU A 118 -3.74 17.64 -5.86
C LEU A 118 -2.43 17.32 -5.13
N MET A 119 -1.97 16.07 -5.19
CA MET A 119 -0.72 15.64 -4.56
C MET A 119 0.49 16.39 -5.12
N GLN A 120 0.55 16.59 -6.44
CA GLN A 120 1.59 17.41 -7.04
C GLN A 120 1.58 18.85 -6.48
N ARG A 121 0.40 19.48 -6.37
CA ARG A 121 0.27 20.86 -5.85
C ARG A 121 0.68 21.00 -4.39
N VAL A 122 0.48 19.97 -3.57
CA VAL A 122 0.88 20.00 -2.15
C VAL A 122 2.35 19.60 -1.92
N GLY A 123 3.13 19.35 -3.00
CA GLY A 123 4.56 19.15 -2.92
C GLY A 123 5.02 17.68 -2.90
N ALA A 124 4.16 16.73 -3.28
CA ALA A 124 4.60 15.35 -3.49
C ALA A 124 5.70 15.29 -4.56
N CYS A 125 6.74 14.49 -4.33
CA CYS A 125 7.85 14.36 -5.29
C CYS A 125 7.59 13.32 -6.40
N ALA A 126 6.61 12.45 -6.19
CA ALA A 126 6.08 11.46 -7.13
C ALA A 126 4.70 11.01 -6.64
N VAL A 127 3.97 10.22 -7.45
CA VAL A 127 2.72 9.56 -7.03
C VAL A 127 2.75 8.09 -7.41
N ILE A 128 2.02 7.27 -6.66
CA ILE A 128 1.75 5.86 -6.99
C ILE A 128 0.32 5.81 -7.54
N ALA A 129 0.17 5.61 -8.85
CA ALA A 129 -1.14 5.41 -9.49
C ALA A 129 -1.56 3.95 -9.32
N GLU A 130 -2.52 3.71 -8.42
CA GLU A 130 -2.95 2.36 -8.04
C GLU A 130 -4.32 2.04 -8.63
N GLY A 131 -4.35 1.06 -9.55
CA GLY A 131 -5.57 0.57 -10.18
C GLY A 131 -6.34 -0.43 -9.33
N GLY A 132 -7.59 -0.67 -9.71
CA GLY A 132 -8.54 -1.55 -9.02
C GLY A 132 -8.18 -3.03 -9.01
N GLU A 133 -7.12 -3.45 -9.70
CA GLU A 133 -6.55 -4.80 -9.65
C GLU A 133 -5.70 -5.05 -8.40
N SER A 134 -5.38 -4.00 -7.63
CA SER A 134 -4.60 -4.12 -6.40
C SER A 134 -5.36 -4.93 -5.33
N GLY A 135 -4.65 -5.40 -4.31
CA GLY A 135 -5.22 -6.01 -3.11
C GLY A 135 -5.46 -4.95 -2.01
N GLY A 136 -6.37 -5.24 -1.09
CA GLY A 136 -6.76 -4.31 -0.05
C GLY A 136 -7.80 -3.30 -0.54
N HIS A 137 -7.76 -2.07 -0.02
CA HIS A 137 -8.65 -0.98 -0.49
C HIS A 137 -8.33 -0.62 -1.93
N ILE A 138 -9.34 -0.56 -2.78
CA ILE A 138 -9.18 -0.35 -4.22
C ILE A 138 -10.02 0.81 -4.72
N GLY A 139 -9.51 1.48 -5.78
CA GLY A 139 -10.32 2.36 -6.63
C GLY A 139 -11.11 1.56 -7.68
N GLU A 140 -11.90 2.25 -8.47
CA GLU A 140 -12.71 1.62 -9.53
C GLU A 140 -11.98 1.54 -10.87
N THR A 141 -11.09 2.51 -11.14
CA THR A 141 -10.36 2.60 -12.41
C THR A 141 -9.27 1.52 -12.49
N THR A 142 -9.21 0.80 -13.60
CA THR A 142 -8.16 -0.21 -13.83
C THR A 142 -6.80 0.43 -14.05
N THR A 143 -5.74 -0.31 -13.78
CA THR A 143 -4.34 0.15 -13.96
C THR A 143 -4.07 0.60 -15.40
N MET A 144 -4.56 -0.17 -16.39
CA MET A 144 -4.42 0.14 -17.81
C MET A 144 -5.06 1.49 -18.20
N ALA A 145 -6.17 1.86 -17.57
CA ALA A 145 -6.86 3.13 -17.83
C ALA A 145 -6.32 4.28 -16.97
N LEU A 146 -5.93 4.01 -15.71
CA LEU A 146 -5.51 5.03 -14.76
C LEU A 146 -4.12 5.58 -15.07
N VAL A 147 -3.13 4.69 -15.26
CA VAL A 147 -1.72 5.07 -15.37
C VAL A 147 -1.47 6.07 -16.50
N PRO A 148 -1.90 5.85 -17.77
CA PRO A 148 -1.64 6.80 -18.85
C PRO A 148 -2.34 8.14 -18.65
N GLN A 149 -3.51 8.16 -18.00
CA GLN A 149 -4.20 9.41 -17.68
C GLN A 149 -3.45 10.22 -16.62
N VAL A 150 -2.94 9.54 -15.58
CA VAL A 150 -2.16 10.19 -14.52
C VAL A 150 -0.83 10.70 -15.09
N THR A 151 -0.10 9.89 -15.86
CA THR A 151 1.19 10.29 -16.45
C THR A 151 1.05 11.48 -17.41
N SER A 152 -0.07 11.59 -18.12
CA SER A 152 -0.36 12.75 -18.99
C SER A 152 -0.82 13.99 -18.21
N ALA A 153 -1.22 13.86 -16.95
CA ALA A 153 -1.87 14.93 -16.19
C ALA A 153 -0.95 15.62 -15.16
N VAL A 154 0.18 15.00 -14.80
CA VAL A 154 1.14 15.52 -13.83
C VAL A 154 2.55 15.58 -14.44
N THR A 155 3.42 16.42 -13.88
CA THR A 155 4.83 16.55 -14.30
C THR A 155 5.79 15.81 -13.37
N ILE A 156 5.31 15.36 -12.21
CA ILE A 156 6.09 14.55 -11.27
C ILE A 156 6.09 13.07 -11.70
N PRO A 157 7.12 12.30 -11.34
CA PRO A 157 7.19 10.87 -11.65
C PRO A 157 5.97 10.07 -11.17
N VAL A 158 5.53 9.11 -11.99
CA VAL A 158 4.39 8.22 -11.67
C VAL A 158 4.90 6.79 -11.54
N ILE A 159 4.56 6.14 -10.45
CA ILE A 159 4.80 4.72 -10.18
C ILE A 159 3.48 3.98 -10.42
N ALA A 160 3.48 2.95 -11.26
CA ALA A 160 2.28 2.16 -11.50
C ALA A 160 2.10 1.07 -10.45
N ALA A 161 0.87 0.87 -9.98
CA ALA A 161 0.51 -0.18 -9.03
C ALA A 161 -0.84 -0.83 -9.38
N GLY A 162 -1.01 -2.08 -8.99
CA GLY A 162 -2.21 -2.87 -9.25
C GLY A 162 -2.05 -3.84 -10.44
N GLY A 163 -2.23 -5.14 -10.20
CA GLY A 163 -2.16 -6.18 -11.21
C GLY A 163 -0.78 -6.50 -11.78
N ILE A 164 0.28 -5.86 -11.32
CA ILE A 164 1.65 -6.06 -11.82
C ILE A 164 2.30 -7.19 -11.02
N GLY A 165 2.61 -8.32 -11.69
CA GLY A 165 3.15 -9.52 -11.03
C GLY A 165 4.46 -10.04 -11.61
N ASP A 166 4.85 -9.62 -12.81
CA ASP A 166 6.06 -10.07 -13.50
C ASP A 166 6.66 -9.00 -14.42
N GLY A 167 7.74 -9.34 -15.12
CA GLY A 167 8.45 -8.42 -16.02
C GLY A 167 7.63 -7.91 -17.19
N ARG A 168 6.60 -8.65 -17.65
CA ARG A 168 5.69 -8.18 -18.72
C ARG A 168 4.82 -7.04 -18.23
N GLY A 169 4.29 -7.16 -17.00
CA GLY A 169 3.55 -6.08 -16.36
C GLY A 169 4.42 -4.85 -16.09
N VAL A 170 5.69 -5.04 -15.70
CA VAL A 170 6.66 -3.95 -15.55
C VAL A 170 6.90 -3.23 -16.89
N ALA A 171 7.15 -3.98 -17.97
CA ALA A 171 7.34 -3.40 -19.29
C ALA A 171 6.10 -2.62 -19.76
N ALA A 172 4.90 -3.20 -19.56
CA ALA A 172 3.65 -2.52 -19.89
C ALA A 172 3.48 -1.21 -19.12
N ALA A 173 3.79 -1.19 -17.81
CA ALA A 173 3.72 0.02 -16.99
C ALA A 173 4.64 1.13 -17.54
N PHE A 174 5.85 0.80 -17.98
CA PHE A 174 6.74 1.77 -18.62
C PHE A 174 6.18 2.28 -19.95
N MET A 175 5.60 1.41 -20.77
CA MET A 175 4.93 1.83 -22.02
C MET A 175 3.72 2.76 -21.76
N LEU A 176 3.08 2.65 -20.60
CA LEU A 176 2.02 3.57 -20.18
C LEU A 176 2.56 4.89 -19.59
N GLY A 177 3.87 5.08 -19.56
CA GLY A 177 4.53 6.30 -19.10
C GLY A 177 4.96 6.31 -17.63
N ALA A 178 4.77 5.20 -16.88
CA ALA A 178 5.30 5.09 -15.53
C ALA A 178 6.84 5.00 -15.54
N VAL A 179 7.47 5.46 -14.45
CA VAL A 179 8.94 5.40 -14.27
C VAL A 179 9.35 4.32 -13.27
N GLY A 180 8.41 3.62 -12.72
CA GLY A 180 8.62 2.52 -11.77
C GLY A 180 7.31 1.80 -11.48
N VAL A 181 7.39 0.75 -10.69
CA VAL A 181 6.23 -0.07 -10.32
C VAL A 181 6.20 -0.36 -8.83
N GLN A 182 4.99 -0.48 -8.27
CA GLN A 182 4.77 -1.01 -6.94
C GLN A 182 4.06 -2.35 -7.01
N LEU A 183 4.61 -3.35 -6.32
CA LEU A 183 4.06 -4.70 -6.23
C LEU A 183 3.71 -5.02 -4.77
N GLY A 184 2.57 -5.67 -4.55
CA GLY A 184 2.17 -6.19 -3.23
C GLY A 184 2.26 -7.70 -3.19
N THR A 185 1.32 -8.38 -3.84
CA THR A 185 1.12 -9.84 -3.78
C THR A 185 2.37 -10.65 -4.11
N ARG A 186 3.21 -10.17 -5.02
CA ARG A 186 4.48 -10.83 -5.35
C ARG A 186 5.41 -10.96 -4.15
N PHE A 187 5.43 -9.96 -3.26
CA PHE A 187 6.27 -9.98 -2.06
C PHE A 187 5.68 -10.81 -0.91
N LEU A 188 4.38 -11.16 -0.95
CA LEU A 188 3.77 -12.05 0.05
C LEU A 188 4.44 -13.43 0.09
N VAL A 189 4.96 -13.91 -1.04
CA VAL A 189 5.58 -15.24 -1.15
C VAL A 189 7.10 -15.21 -0.97
N ALA A 190 7.69 -14.03 -0.75
CA ALA A 190 9.11 -13.90 -0.45
C ALA A 190 9.47 -14.64 0.87
N LYS A 191 10.70 -15.16 0.97
CA LYS A 191 11.17 -15.85 2.18
C LYS A 191 11.15 -14.93 3.41
N GLU A 192 11.50 -13.67 3.19
CA GLU A 192 11.61 -12.61 4.20
C GLU A 192 10.25 -12.12 4.70
N CYS A 193 9.18 -12.39 3.96
CA CYS A 193 7.82 -12.07 4.41
C CYS A 193 7.38 -13.01 5.54
N GLY A 194 6.98 -12.43 6.69
CA GLY A 194 6.63 -13.16 7.90
C GLY A 194 5.28 -13.87 7.90
N VAL A 195 4.49 -13.82 6.80
CA VAL A 195 3.19 -14.49 6.75
C VAL A 195 3.31 -16.00 6.81
N HIS A 196 2.32 -16.65 7.41
CA HIS A 196 2.31 -18.11 7.57
C HIS A 196 2.41 -18.84 6.22
N GLN A 197 3.12 -19.96 6.16
CA GLN A 197 3.37 -20.72 4.92
C GLN A 197 2.08 -21.15 4.21
N ASN A 198 1.02 -21.47 4.93
CA ASN A 198 -0.28 -21.80 4.33
C ASN A 198 -0.87 -20.64 3.52
N TYR A 199 -0.64 -19.38 3.97
CA TYR A 199 -1.05 -18.21 3.21
C TYR A 199 -0.23 -18.06 1.92
N LYS A 200 1.10 -18.21 2.01
CA LYS A 200 1.98 -18.23 0.82
C LYS A 200 1.56 -19.31 -0.18
N ASN A 201 1.30 -20.52 0.31
CA ASN A 201 0.83 -21.62 -0.53
C ASN A 201 -0.51 -21.32 -1.20
N LYS A 202 -1.41 -20.62 -0.51
CA LYS A 202 -2.70 -20.21 -1.08
C LYS A 202 -2.52 -19.16 -2.18
N VAL A 203 -1.59 -18.21 -2.00
CA VAL A 203 -1.22 -17.22 -3.03
C VAL A 203 -0.61 -17.92 -4.25
N LEU A 204 0.33 -18.84 -4.03
CA LEU A 204 1.00 -19.58 -5.13
C LEU A 204 0.05 -20.46 -5.96
N LYS A 205 -1.03 -20.97 -5.33
CA LYS A 205 -2.06 -21.79 -5.98
C LYS A 205 -3.21 -20.96 -6.56
N ALA A 206 -3.19 -19.63 -6.35
CA ALA A 206 -4.25 -18.76 -6.84
C ALA A 206 -4.25 -18.69 -8.37
N ASN A 207 -5.45 -18.78 -8.95
CA ASN A 207 -5.68 -18.57 -10.38
C ASN A 207 -6.26 -17.17 -10.62
N ASP A 208 -6.60 -16.86 -11.87
CA ASP A 208 -7.13 -15.58 -12.34
C ASP A 208 -8.44 -15.16 -11.64
N ILE A 209 -9.26 -16.11 -11.20
CA ILE A 209 -10.54 -15.86 -10.53
C ILE A 209 -10.47 -16.03 -8.99
N ALA A 210 -9.28 -16.16 -8.42
CA ALA A 210 -9.10 -16.46 -6.99
C ALA A 210 -9.44 -15.29 -6.05
N THR A 211 -9.64 -14.07 -6.57
CA THR A 211 -9.96 -12.89 -5.75
C THR A 211 -11.41 -12.44 -5.96
N MET A 212 -11.90 -11.64 -5.03
CA MET A 212 -13.17 -10.92 -5.14
C MET A 212 -13.10 -9.59 -4.41
N SER A 213 -13.94 -8.64 -4.83
CA SER A 213 -14.12 -7.36 -4.13
C SER A 213 -15.40 -7.41 -3.32
N THR A 214 -15.33 -6.93 -2.08
CA THR A 214 -16.46 -6.74 -1.15
C THR A 214 -16.45 -5.31 -0.63
N GLY A 215 -17.53 -4.86 0.02
CA GLY A 215 -17.62 -3.51 0.60
C GLY A 215 -17.97 -2.41 -0.40
N LYS A 216 -18.36 -2.73 -1.63
CA LYS A 216 -18.72 -1.73 -2.65
C LYS A 216 -19.95 -0.91 -2.25
N ARG A 217 -20.99 -1.54 -1.72
CA ARG A 217 -22.20 -0.85 -1.25
C ARG A 217 -21.95 0.10 -0.08
N LEU A 218 -20.88 -0.15 0.68
CA LEU A 218 -20.46 0.70 1.80
C LEU A 218 -19.51 1.83 1.37
N GLY A 219 -19.16 1.91 0.09
CA GLY A 219 -18.22 2.92 -0.43
C GLY A 219 -16.74 2.62 -0.10
N HIS A 220 -16.44 1.44 0.42
CA HIS A 220 -15.08 1.02 0.80
C HIS A 220 -14.72 -0.33 0.18
N PRO A 221 -14.57 -0.40 -1.15
CA PRO A 221 -14.27 -1.67 -1.82
C PRO A 221 -12.91 -2.21 -1.43
N VAL A 222 -12.87 -3.50 -1.06
CA VAL A 222 -11.66 -4.23 -0.68
C VAL A 222 -11.54 -5.50 -1.51
N ARG A 223 -10.40 -5.68 -2.19
CA ARG A 223 -10.08 -6.92 -2.89
C ARG A 223 -9.30 -7.87 -2.00
N SER A 224 -9.77 -9.10 -1.90
CA SER A 224 -9.13 -10.17 -1.13
C SER A 224 -9.21 -11.52 -1.83
N ILE A 225 -8.40 -12.50 -1.37
CA ILE A 225 -8.52 -13.90 -1.81
C ILE A 225 -9.84 -14.46 -1.29
N LYS A 226 -10.58 -15.14 -2.18
CA LYS A 226 -11.83 -15.81 -1.85
C LYS A 226 -11.64 -16.83 -0.72
N ASN A 227 -12.49 -16.73 0.29
CA ASN A 227 -12.59 -17.67 1.39
C ASN A 227 -14.05 -17.74 1.87
N PRO A 228 -14.42 -18.64 2.80
CA PRO A 228 -15.80 -18.73 3.29
C PRO A 228 -16.34 -17.42 3.85
N TYR A 229 -15.52 -16.66 4.60
CA TYR A 229 -15.89 -15.37 5.15
C TYR A 229 -16.20 -14.34 4.06
N THR A 230 -15.33 -14.16 3.05
CA THR A 230 -15.54 -13.18 1.99
C THR A 230 -16.76 -13.51 1.13
N LYS A 231 -17.04 -14.80 0.92
CA LYS A 231 -18.23 -15.23 0.19
C LYS A 231 -19.52 -14.94 0.97
N GLU A 232 -19.50 -15.19 2.27
CA GLU A 232 -20.64 -14.87 3.15
C GLU A 232 -20.86 -13.37 3.25
N TYR A 233 -19.79 -12.59 3.47
CA TYR A 233 -19.84 -11.14 3.47
C TYR A 233 -20.45 -10.60 2.16
N PHE A 234 -20.04 -11.13 1.01
CA PHE A 234 -20.57 -10.71 -0.30
C PHE A 234 -22.07 -11.00 -0.42
N LYS A 235 -22.56 -12.16 0.05
CA LYS A 235 -23.99 -12.48 0.06
C LYS A 235 -24.78 -11.50 0.92
N LEU A 236 -24.28 -11.21 2.12
CA LEU A 236 -24.91 -10.28 3.06
C LEU A 236 -24.93 -8.85 2.50
N GLU A 237 -23.84 -8.41 1.85
CA GLU A 237 -23.73 -7.10 1.22
C GLU A 237 -24.83 -6.84 0.17
N TYR A 238 -25.26 -7.88 -0.54
CA TYR A 238 -26.28 -7.79 -1.60
C TYR A 238 -27.67 -8.35 -1.18
N SER A 239 -27.85 -8.62 0.10
CA SER A 239 -29.15 -8.99 0.68
C SER A 239 -29.88 -7.74 1.20
N ASP A 240 -31.17 -7.90 1.58
CA ASP A 240 -31.96 -6.85 2.21
C ASP A 240 -31.64 -6.62 3.71
N ILE A 241 -30.59 -7.26 4.21
CA ILE A 241 -30.15 -7.12 5.60
C ILE A 241 -29.51 -5.73 5.79
N SER A 242 -29.84 -5.09 6.92
CA SER A 242 -29.26 -3.81 7.34
C SER A 242 -27.72 -3.90 7.38
N CYS A 243 -27.04 -2.87 6.88
CA CYS A 243 -25.58 -2.81 6.87
C CYS A 243 -24.95 -2.99 8.28
N LEU A 244 -25.64 -2.66 9.34
CA LEU A 244 -25.21 -2.89 10.73
C LEU A 244 -24.98 -4.37 11.06
N LEU A 245 -25.65 -5.31 10.39
CA LEU A 245 -25.53 -6.73 10.64
C LEU A 245 -24.33 -7.39 9.93
N TYR A 246 -23.84 -6.83 8.82
CA TYR A 246 -22.66 -7.36 8.13
C TYR A 246 -21.39 -6.51 8.29
N THR A 247 -21.47 -5.40 9.01
CA THR A 247 -20.30 -4.69 9.57
C THR A 247 -19.89 -5.26 10.93
N SER A 248 -20.22 -6.52 11.19
CA SER A 248 -19.84 -7.22 12.42
C SER A 248 -18.34 -7.11 12.71
N PRO A 249 -17.95 -6.93 13.96
CA PRO A 249 -16.56 -6.84 14.38
C PRO A 249 -15.76 -8.04 13.87
N SER A 250 -14.48 -7.80 13.54
CA SER A 250 -13.59 -8.85 13.07
C SER A 250 -13.50 -9.97 14.11
N PRO A 251 -13.13 -11.20 13.75
CA PRO A 251 -12.90 -12.27 14.72
C PRO A 251 -11.92 -11.90 15.85
N ARG A 252 -11.09 -10.86 15.68
CA ARG A 252 -10.24 -10.31 16.74
C ARG A 252 -11.02 -9.51 17.76
N ASP A 253 -12.05 -8.78 17.35
CA ASP A 253 -12.87 -7.96 18.28
C ASP A 253 -13.69 -8.84 19.22
N LYS A 254 -14.03 -10.07 18.79
CA LYS A 254 -14.71 -11.07 19.65
C LYS A 254 -13.81 -11.67 20.74
N ARG A 255 -12.48 -11.54 20.64
CA ARG A 255 -11.56 -12.01 21.69
C ARG A 255 -11.32 -10.99 22.80
N GLN A 256 -11.67 -9.73 22.58
CA GLN A 256 -11.55 -8.67 23.59
C GLN A 256 -12.80 -8.53 24.46
N SER A 257 -13.89 -9.24 24.14
CA SER A 257 -15.16 -9.23 24.89
C SER A 257 -15.37 -10.49 25.71
N ARG A 258 -14.29 -11.20 26.12
CA ARG A 258 -14.35 -12.31 27.10
C ARG A 258 -13.33 -12.10 28.20
#